data_1f2eef20731c5d1eb21f13b1cbeaaf02
#
_entry.id   1f2eef20731c5d1eb21f13b1cbeaaf02
#
_cell.length_a   1.000
_cell.length_b   1.000
_cell.length_c   1.000
_cell.angle_alpha   90.00
_cell.angle_beta   90.00
_cell.angle_gamma   90.00
#
_symmetry.space_group_name_H-M   'P 1'
#
loop_
_entity.id
_entity.type
_entity.pdbx_description
1 polymer ?
#
loop_
_entity_poly.entity_id
_entity_poly.type
_entity_poly.pdbx_seq_one_letter_code
_entity_poly.pdbx_strand_id
1 'polypeptide(L)'
;ANPVRFIDDWFNVELLDAQAYIVQRAWVCPNVLLVCSRGFGKSTITDIIIMAKDMLFSNYWSYIASGSGSQAEQTFTTLEKLANDNIDSMMGSTGYIFKDEVEVKNAAGDGFSHSSDGFSYSLYNGSMTKTLNSNVDKKRGARGNLVVFDECGFLDADMMHTYAAFVIVNKGFATGKDRDGNSIDINRLRS
;
A
#
# COMPACT_ATOMS: atom_id res chain seq x y z
N ALA A 1 -12.61 10.51 6.27
CA ALA A 1 -11.47 10.39 7.19
C ALA A 1 -10.33 11.28 6.69
N ASN A 2 -9.61 11.92 7.59
CA ASN A 2 -8.40 12.68 7.25
C ASN A 2 -7.20 11.71 7.29
N PRO A 3 -6.60 11.35 6.13
CA PRO A 3 -5.53 10.38 6.11
C PRO A 3 -4.26 10.85 6.83
N VAL A 4 -3.97 12.15 6.83
CA VAL A 4 -2.82 12.73 7.52
C VAL A 4 -2.97 12.53 9.03
N ARG A 5 -4.14 12.82 9.56
CA ARG A 5 -4.42 12.61 10.99
C ARG A 5 -4.39 11.13 11.37
N PHE A 6 -4.87 10.24 10.49
CA PHE A 6 -4.76 8.80 10.73
C PHE A 6 -3.30 8.36 10.83
N ILE A 7 -2.44 8.84 9.93
CA ILE A 7 -1.01 8.54 9.93
C ILE A 7 -0.34 9.08 11.20
N ASP A 8 -0.67 10.30 11.59
CA ASP A 8 -0.15 10.91 12.82
C ASP A 8 -0.61 10.15 14.08
N ASP A 9 -1.93 9.96 14.23
CA ASP A 9 -2.53 9.35 15.43
C ASP A 9 -2.17 7.85 15.58
N TRP A 10 -2.09 7.09 14.47
CA TRP A 10 -1.96 5.63 14.50
C TRP A 10 -0.57 5.12 14.13
N PHE A 11 0.13 5.82 13.25
CA PHE A 11 1.50 5.46 12.90
C PHE A 11 2.54 6.30 13.64
N ASN A 12 2.10 7.33 14.38
CA ASN A 12 2.95 8.27 15.08
C ASN A 12 4.04 8.86 14.15
N VAL A 13 3.66 9.16 12.91
CA VAL A 13 4.53 9.75 11.90
C VAL A 13 4.09 11.19 11.65
N GLU A 14 4.89 12.13 12.09
CA GLU A 14 4.72 13.54 11.78
C GLU A 14 5.19 13.82 10.35
N LEU A 15 4.24 14.14 9.48
CA LEU A 15 4.52 14.47 8.09
C LEU A 15 4.86 15.95 7.94
N LEU A 16 5.88 16.26 7.16
CA LEU A 16 6.11 17.63 6.70
C LEU A 16 4.92 18.13 5.86
N ASP A 17 4.68 19.44 5.84
CA ASP A 17 3.55 20.04 5.11
C ASP A 17 3.43 19.55 3.66
N ALA A 18 4.55 19.47 2.95
CA ALA A 18 4.58 18.98 1.58
C ALA A 18 4.24 17.48 1.50
N GLN A 19 4.66 16.68 2.45
CA GLN A 19 4.34 15.25 2.54
C GLN A 19 2.86 15.05 2.88
N ALA A 20 2.33 15.82 3.82
CA ALA A 20 0.92 15.83 4.18
C ALA A 20 0.02 16.19 2.98
N TYR A 21 0.44 17.18 2.19
CA TYR A 21 -0.25 17.54 0.95
C TYR A 21 -0.27 16.39 -0.05
N ILE A 22 0.86 15.70 -0.24
CA ILE A 22 0.96 14.52 -1.13
C ILE A 22 0.01 13.42 -0.68
N VAL A 23 0.01 13.10 0.62
CA VAL A 23 -0.90 12.09 1.19
C VAL A 23 -2.35 12.44 0.94
N GLN A 24 -2.76 13.69 1.19
CA GLN A 24 -4.12 14.15 0.93
C GLN A 24 -4.50 14.01 -0.55
N ARG A 25 -3.60 14.36 -1.46
CA ARG A 25 -3.84 14.23 -2.89
C ARG A 25 -3.92 12.78 -3.34
N ALA A 26 -3.00 11.94 -2.90
CA ALA A 26 -3.01 10.51 -3.20
C ALA A 26 -4.24 9.78 -2.63
N TRP A 27 -4.93 10.40 -1.67
CA TRP A 27 -6.16 9.84 -1.12
C TRP A 27 -7.37 10.04 -2.00
N VAL A 28 -7.47 11.18 -2.65
CA VAL A 28 -8.66 11.61 -3.40
C VAL A 28 -8.48 11.58 -4.91
N CYS A 29 -7.25 11.73 -5.40
CA CYS A 29 -6.99 11.71 -6.83
C CYS A 29 -6.84 10.27 -7.33
N PRO A 30 -7.49 9.90 -8.44
CA PRO A 30 -7.37 8.56 -9.00
C PRO A 30 -5.97 8.26 -9.54
N ASN A 31 -5.27 9.28 -10.03
CA ASN A 31 -3.90 9.17 -10.54
C ASN A 31 -3.04 10.28 -9.95
N VAL A 32 -1.87 9.92 -9.46
CA VAL A 32 -0.89 10.85 -8.90
C VAL A 32 0.47 10.55 -9.48
N LEU A 33 1.12 11.53 -10.05
CA LEU A 33 2.52 11.47 -10.43
C LEU A 33 3.34 12.25 -9.41
N LEU A 34 4.28 11.56 -8.77
CA LEU A 34 5.14 12.12 -7.75
C LEU A 34 6.55 12.33 -8.31
N VAL A 35 6.93 13.58 -8.51
CA VAL A 35 8.26 13.97 -8.93
C VAL A 35 8.94 14.71 -7.78
N CYS A 36 9.91 14.07 -7.15
CA CYS A 36 10.60 14.61 -5.98
C CYS A 36 12.11 14.42 -6.10
N SER A 37 12.86 15.29 -5.43
CA SER A 37 14.31 15.13 -5.29
C SER A 37 14.66 13.89 -4.46
N ARG A 38 15.91 13.45 -4.57
CA ARG A 38 16.46 12.42 -3.67
C ARG A 38 16.43 12.92 -2.23
N GLY A 39 16.10 12.03 -1.29
CA GLY A 39 16.05 12.36 0.14
C GLY A 39 14.73 12.99 0.60
N PHE A 40 13.78 13.26 -0.29
CA PHE A 40 12.45 13.79 0.10
C PHE A 40 11.59 12.78 0.88
N GLY A 41 11.95 11.51 0.88
CA GLY A 41 11.16 10.44 1.51
C GLY A 41 10.06 9.88 0.61
N LYS A 42 10.21 9.97 -0.72
CA LYS A 42 9.19 9.49 -1.69
C LYS A 42 8.74 8.06 -1.40
N SER A 43 9.68 7.13 -1.28
CA SER A 43 9.36 5.72 -1.02
C SER A 43 8.66 5.54 0.32
N THR A 44 9.18 6.17 1.37
CA THR A 44 8.56 6.13 2.70
C THR A 44 7.11 6.64 2.70
N ILE A 45 6.84 7.77 2.03
CA ILE A 45 5.48 8.31 1.92
C ILE A 45 4.58 7.35 1.15
N THR A 46 5.08 6.75 0.09
CA THR A 46 4.35 5.78 -0.72
C THR A 46 4.00 4.55 0.10
N ASP A 47 4.95 4.01 0.86
CA ASP A 47 4.76 2.86 1.74
C ASP A 47 3.73 3.15 2.84
N ILE A 48 3.81 4.32 3.47
CA ILE A 48 2.84 4.76 4.47
C ILE A 48 1.43 4.89 3.87
N ILE A 49 1.30 5.39 2.64
CA ILE A 49 0.00 5.48 1.94
C ILE A 49 -0.57 4.08 1.68
N ILE A 50 0.26 3.13 1.23
CA ILE A 50 -0.14 1.73 1.02
C ILE A 50 -0.63 1.14 2.35
N MET A 51 0.19 1.19 3.40
CA MET A 51 -0.12 0.65 4.72
C MET A 51 -1.42 1.25 5.28
N ALA A 52 -1.59 2.57 5.20
CA ALA A 52 -2.79 3.24 5.68
C ALA A 52 -4.05 2.85 4.89
N LYS A 53 -3.95 2.71 3.57
CA LYS A 53 -5.08 2.25 2.75
C LYS A 53 -5.43 0.79 3.04
N ASP A 54 -4.45 -0.08 3.16
CA ASP A 54 -4.66 -1.50 3.45
C ASP A 54 -5.30 -1.71 4.83
N MET A 55 -4.98 -0.87 5.82
CA MET A 55 -5.61 -0.93 7.14
C MET A 55 -7.04 -0.38 7.13
N LEU A 56 -7.25 0.75 6.46
CA LEU A 56 -8.54 1.46 6.50
C LEU A 56 -9.62 0.86 5.60
N PHE A 57 -9.23 0.14 4.56
CA PHE A 57 -10.15 -0.45 3.60
C PHE A 57 -10.06 -1.97 3.62
N SER A 58 -11.15 -2.64 3.91
CA SER A 58 -11.21 -4.10 3.85
C SER A 58 -11.13 -4.61 2.41
N ASN A 59 -10.43 -5.73 2.22
CA ASN A 59 -10.22 -6.35 0.90
C ASN A 59 -9.58 -5.38 -0.11
N TYR A 60 -8.69 -4.53 0.36
CA TYR A 60 -7.95 -3.58 -0.47
C TYR A 60 -6.67 -4.24 -0.98
N TRP A 61 -6.54 -4.34 -2.30
CA TRP A 61 -5.41 -5.00 -2.93
C TRP A 61 -4.52 -3.98 -3.59
N SER A 62 -3.28 -3.91 -3.11
CA SER A 62 -2.25 -2.99 -3.56
C SER A 62 -1.16 -3.75 -4.31
N TYR A 63 -0.68 -3.18 -5.40
CA TYR A 63 0.44 -3.74 -6.15
C TYR A 63 1.57 -2.73 -6.27
N ILE A 64 2.80 -3.22 -6.13
CA ILE A 64 4.02 -2.45 -6.33
C ILE A 64 4.71 -2.96 -7.60
N ALA A 65 4.87 -2.11 -8.58
CA ALA A 65 5.52 -2.39 -9.85
C ALA A 65 6.73 -1.47 -10.05
N SER A 66 7.80 -1.99 -10.63
CA SER A 66 8.99 -1.23 -11.00
C SER A 66 9.57 -1.77 -12.30
N GLY A 67 10.51 -1.06 -12.90
CA GLY A 67 11.19 -1.47 -14.14
C GLY A 67 11.96 -2.78 -14.02
N SER A 68 12.32 -3.19 -12.80
CA SER A 68 12.85 -4.53 -12.51
C SER A 68 12.18 -5.12 -11.27
N GLY A 69 12.09 -6.45 -11.22
CA GLY A 69 11.56 -7.16 -10.05
C GLY A 69 12.33 -6.82 -8.77
N SER A 70 13.66 -6.73 -8.87
CA SER A 70 14.52 -6.38 -7.72
C SER A 70 14.27 -4.98 -7.15
N GLN A 71 13.90 -4.01 -7.98
CA GLN A 71 13.52 -2.68 -7.49
C GLN A 71 12.17 -2.70 -6.75
N ALA A 72 11.17 -3.42 -7.30
CA ALA A 72 9.90 -3.59 -6.61
C ALA A 72 10.07 -4.31 -5.25
N GLU A 73 10.97 -5.29 -5.18
CA GLU A 73 11.35 -5.98 -3.95
C GLU A 73 12.04 -5.06 -2.95
N GLN A 74 12.90 -4.12 -3.40
CA GLN A 74 13.52 -3.13 -2.54
C GLN A 74 12.49 -2.17 -1.92
N THR A 75 11.52 -1.72 -2.70
CA THR A 75 10.41 -0.88 -2.20
C THR A 75 9.62 -1.65 -1.14
N PHE A 76 9.27 -2.91 -1.42
CA PHE A 76 8.59 -3.76 -0.44
C PHE A 76 9.42 -3.98 0.83
N THR A 77 10.73 -4.18 0.71
CA THR A 77 11.63 -4.33 1.86
C THR A 77 11.68 -3.06 2.72
N THR A 78 11.53 -1.89 2.12
CA THR A 78 11.41 -0.62 2.87
C THR A 78 10.11 -0.57 3.65
N LEU A 79 8.99 -0.98 3.05
CA LEU A 79 7.71 -1.12 3.71
C LEU A 79 7.77 -2.12 4.87
N GLU A 80 8.39 -3.29 4.65
CA GLU A 80 8.59 -4.31 5.67
C GLU A 80 9.42 -3.78 6.85
N LYS A 81 10.46 -3.00 6.59
CA LYS A 81 11.24 -2.35 7.65
C LYS A 81 10.38 -1.37 8.44
N LEU A 82 9.57 -0.55 7.77
CA LEU A 82 8.64 0.35 8.46
C LEU A 82 7.65 -0.43 9.34
N ALA A 83 7.15 -1.55 8.84
CA ALA A 83 6.22 -2.42 9.57
C ALA A 83 6.89 -3.14 10.76
N ASN A 84 8.19 -3.38 10.70
CA ASN A 84 8.97 -4.02 11.76
C ASN A 84 9.68 -3.03 12.68
N ASP A 85 9.59 -1.73 12.42
CA ASP A 85 10.22 -0.73 13.27
C ASP A 85 9.69 -0.81 14.71
N ASN A 86 10.63 -0.88 15.64
CA ASN A 86 10.31 -0.98 17.05
C ASN A 86 9.90 0.38 17.63
N ILE A 87 9.21 0.33 18.77
CA ILE A 87 8.75 1.47 19.55
C ILE A 87 9.88 2.47 19.88
N ASP A 88 11.13 1.98 19.92
CA ASP A 88 12.33 2.81 20.18
C ASP A 88 12.83 3.57 18.95
N SER A 89 12.24 3.36 17.77
CA SER A 89 12.59 4.14 16.60
C SER A 89 12.05 5.58 16.74
N MET A 90 12.84 6.55 16.27
CA MET A 90 12.40 7.96 16.24
C MET A 90 11.16 8.19 15.37
N MET A 91 10.76 7.18 14.60
CA MET A 91 9.57 7.17 13.75
C MET A 91 8.31 6.70 14.51
N GLY A 92 8.41 6.39 15.79
CA GLY A 92 7.29 6.00 16.62
C GLY A 92 6.79 4.58 16.41
N SER A 93 5.54 4.32 16.74
CA SER A 93 4.93 2.99 16.82
C SER A 93 4.32 2.46 15.50
N THR A 94 4.68 3.02 14.35
CA THR A 94 4.13 2.65 13.03
C THR A 94 4.11 1.14 12.82
N GLY A 95 5.25 0.50 13.07
CA GLY A 95 5.41 -0.92 12.87
C GLY A 95 4.55 -1.78 13.77
N TYR A 96 4.35 -1.36 15.01
CA TYR A 96 3.63 -2.15 16.00
C TYR A 96 2.17 -2.38 15.61
N ILE A 97 1.42 -1.31 15.35
CA ILE A 97 -0.01 -1.39 15.03
C ILE A 97 -0.23 -2.11 13.69
N PHE A 98 0.57 -1.78 12.67
CA PHE A 98 0.46 -2.43 11.38
C PHE A 98 0.79 -3.93 11.46
N LYS A 99 1.83 -4.28 12.22
CA LYS A 99 2.29 -5.66 12.35
C LYS A 99 1.25 -6.55 13.05
N ASP A 100 0.52 -6.03 14.00
CA ASP A 100 -0.56 -6.75 14.66
C ASP A 100 -1.71 -7.12 13.72
N GLU A 101 -1.89 -6.35 12.65
CA GLU A 101 -2.88 -6.60 11.61
C GLU A 101 -2.38 -7.53 10.50
N VAL A 102 -1.07 -7.82 10.45
CA VAL A 102 -0.49 -8.73 9.43
C VAL A 102 -0.83 -10.17 9.75
N GLU A 103 -1.43 -10.85 8.79
CA GLU A 103 -1.79 -12.26 8.90
C GLU A 103 -0.57 -13.17 8.77
N VAL A 104 -0.23 -13.88 9.84
CA VAL A 104 0.94 -14.76 9.88
C VAL A 104 0.59 -16.10 9.26
N LYS A 105 0.95 -16.29 7.98
CA LYS A 105 0.75 -17.55 7.24
C LYS A 105 2.04 -18.19 6.77
N ASN A 106 3.18 -17.51 6.91
CA ASN A 106 4.46 -17.98 6.43
C ASN A 106 5.22 -18.77 7.50
N ALA A 107 6.17 -19.58 7.07
CA ALA A 107 7.00 -20.39 7.96
C ALA A 107 7.94 -19.54 8.84
N ALA A 108 8.29 -18.33 8.41
CA ALA A 108 9.12 -17.39 9.18
C ALA A 108 8.40 -16.80 10.38
N GLY A 109 7.04 -16.83 10.38
CA GLY A 109 6.24 -16.33 11.49
C GLY A 109 6.15 -14.82 11.58
N ASP A 110 6.55 -14.08 10.55
CA ASP A 110 6.53 -12.61 10.48
C ASP A 110 5.41 -12.05 9.61
N GLY A 111 4.75 -12.91 8.82
CA GLY A 111 3.65 -12.56 7.93
C GLY A 111 4.08 -12.00 6.57
N PHE A 112 5.39 -11.78 6.36
CA PHE A 112 5.93 -11.30 5.08
C PHE A 112 6.45 -12.47 4.24
N SER A 113 5.92 -12.61 3.05
CA SER A 113 6.29 -13.71 2.13
C SER A 113 7.28 -13.20 1.08
N HIS A 114 8.42 -13.86 1.00
CA HIS A 114 9.46 -13.61 0.01
C HIS A 114 9.54 -14.82 -0.94
N SER A 115 8.89 -14.73 -2.08
CA SER A 115 8.86 -15.81 -3.06
C SER A 115 9.39 -15.36 -4.42
N SER A 116 9.75 -16.33 -5.26
CA SER A 116 10.14 -16.05 -6.66
C SER A 116 9.03 -15.39 -7.48
N ASP A 117 7.77 -15.51 -7.03
CA ASP A 117 6.61 -14.86 -7.65
C ASP A 117 6.38 -13.43 -7.17
N GLY A 118 7.22 -12.92 -6.27
CA GLY A 118 7.19 -11.61 -5.66
C GLY A 118 6.99 -11.65 -4.16
N PHE A 119 7.24 -10.52 -3.51
CA PHE A 119 7.06 -10.31 -2.09
C PHE A 119 5.62 -9.90 -1.80
N SER A 120 5.07 -10.33 -0.68
CA SER A 120 3.70 -10.00 -0.32
C SER A 120 3.43 -10.11 1.18
N TYR A 121 2.42 -9.38 1.64
CA TYR A 121 1.77 -9.60 2.93
C TYR A 121 0.25 -9.57 2.77
N SER A 122 -0.45 -10.09 3.75
CA SER A 122 -1.91 -10.01 3.86
C SER A 122 -2.28 -9.52 5.25
N LEU A 123 -3.38 -8.77 5.36
CA LEU A 123 -3.95 -8.34 6.62
C LEU A 123 -5.20 -9.16 6.97
N TYR A 124 -5.53 -9.24 8.25
CA TYR A 124 -6.75 -9.93 8.73
C TYR A 124 -8.04 -9.36 8.14
N ASN A 125 -8.05 -8.10 7.72
CA ASN A 125 -9.20 -7.47 7.05
C ASN A 125 -9.37 -7.88 5.58
N GLY A 126 -8.52 -8.79 5.07
CA GLY A 126 -8.52 -9.28 3.68
C GLY A 126 -7.75 -8.39 2.70
N SER A 127 -7.11 -7.32 3.17
CA SER A 127 -6.24 -6.49 2.34
C SER A 127 -4.91 -7.19 2.08
N MET A 128 -4.28 -6.85 0.95
CA MET A 128 -3.05 -7.49 0.51
C MET A 128 -2.20 -6.52 -0.30
N THR A 129 -0.90 -6.54 -0.06
CA THR A 129 0.07 -5.90 -0.95
C THR A 129 1.00 -6.94 -1.55
N LYS A 130 1.28 -6.81 -2.84
CA LYS A 130 2.18 -7.71 -3.57
C LYS A 130 3.03 -6.95 -4.58
N THR A 131 4.31 -7.37 -4.71
CA THR A 131 5.16 -6.89 -5.80
C THR A 131 4.81 -7.59 -7.12
N LEU A 132 4.91 -6.85 -8.21
CA LEU A 132 4.73 -7.37 -9.56
C LEU A 132 6.10 -7.54 -10.23
N ASN A 133 6.37 -8.75 -10.69
CA ASN A 133 7.57 -9.06 -11.47
C ASN A 133 7.35 -8.61 -12.92
N SER A 134 8.43 -8.44 -13.68
CA SER A 134 8.43 -8.09 -15.11
C SER A 134 7.68 -9.09 -16.03
N ASN A 135 7.26 -10.25 -15.52
CA ASN A 135 6.55 -11.26 -16.33
C ASN A 135 5.05 -10.96 -16.39
N VAL A 136 4.68 -10.05 -17.28
CA VAL A 136 3.33 -9.51 -17.45
C VAL A 136 2.31 -10.58 -17.87
N ASP A 137 2.71 -11.55 -18.68
CA ASP A 137 1.78 -12.51 -19.28
C ASP A 137 1.15 -13.48 -18.27
N LYS A 138 1.86 -13.81 -17.21
CA LYS A 138 1.33 -14.69 -16.15
C LYS A 138 0.37 -13.99 -15.20
N LYS A 139 0.26 -12.66 -15.27
CA LYS A 139 -0.53 -11.86 -14.33
C LYS A 139 -1.73 -11.14 -14.97
N ARG A 140 -1.99 -11.41 -16.25
CA ARG A 140 -3.21 -10.95 -16.92
C ARG A 140 -4.43 -11.46 -16.17
N GLY A 141 -5.23 -10.53 -15.63
CA GLY A 141 -6.41 -10.86 -14.82
C GLY A 141 -6.27 -10.57 -13.33
N ALA A 142 -5.09 -10.15 -12.86
CA ALA A 142 -4.98 -9.58 -11.53
C ALA A 142 -5.86 -8.33 -11.44
N ARG A 143 -6.51 -8.15 -10.29
CA ARG A 143 -7.38 -7.02 -10.02
C ARG A 143 -6.96 -6.40 -8.70
N GLY A 144 -6.87 -5.08 -8.66
CA GLY A 144 -6.45 -4.36 -7.47
C GLY A 144 -7.13 -3.01 -7.34
N ASN A 145 -6.96 -2.41 -6.20
CA ASN A 145 -7.50 -1.10 -5.87
C ASN A 145 -6.44 -0.01 -6.04
N LEU A 146 -5.16 -0.38 -5.93
CA LEU A 146 -4.02 0.51 -6.05
C LEU A 146 -2.90 -0.18 -6.83
N VAL A 147 -2.29 0.54 -7.75
CA VAL A 147 -1.00 0.16 -8.35
C VAL A 147 -0.03 1.31 -8.15
N VAL A 148 1.10 1.01 -7.58
CA VAL A 148 2.21 1.95 -7.40
C VAL A 148 3.31 1.60 -8.38
N PHE A 149 3.68 2.57 -9.21
CA PHE A 149 4.82 2.47 -10.09
C PHE A 149 6.01 3.20 -9.47
N ASP A 150 6.95 2.46 -8.93
CA ASP A 150 8.20 3.06 -8.46
C ASP A 150 9.18 3.19 -9.62
N GLU A 151 9.83 4.36 -9.69
CA GLU A 151 10.74 4.72 -10.77
C GLU A 151 10.15 4.52 -12.18
N CYS A 152 8.92 5.01 -12.37
CA CYS A 152 8.14 4.80 -13.60
C CYS A 152 8.84 5.21 -14.91
N GLY A 153 9.89 6.04 -14.84
CA GLY A 153 10.70 6.40 -16.01
C GLY A 153 11.51 5.24 -16.61
N PHE A 154 11.66 4.13 -15.89
CA PHE A 154 12.33 2.92 -16.35
C PHE A 154 11.36 1.79 -16.73
N LEU A 155 10.05 2.04 -16.59
CA LEU A 155 9.02 1.08 -16.98
C LEU A 155 8.75 1.15 -18.49
N ASP A 156 8.59 -0.03 -19.08
CA ASP A 156 8.08 -0.13 -20.44
C ASP A 156 6.62 0.36 -20.49
N ALA A 157 6.25 1.09 -21.54
CA ALA A 157 4.92 1.62 -21.74
C ALA A 157 3.85 0.51 -21.74
N ASP A 158 4.13 -0.64 -22.35
CA ASP A 158 3.23 -1.79 -22.39
C ASP A 158 3.00 -2.40 -21.00
N MET A 159 4.04 -2.43 -20.16
CA MET A 159 3.90 -2.82 -18.76
C MET A 159 3.04 -1.83 -17.99
N MET A 160 3.27 -0.54 -18.14
CA MET A 160 2.46 0.49 -17.48
C MET A 160 0.98 0.38 -17.86
N HIS A 161 0.68 0.23 -19.16
CA HIS A 161 -0.69 0.05 -19.62
C HIS A 161 -1.34 -1.21 -19.07
N THR A 162 -0.62 -2.32 -19.06
CA THR A 162 -1.13 -3.60 -18.55
C THR A 162 -1.40 -3.53 -17.05
N TYR A 163 -0.48 -2.98 -16.27
CA TYR A 163 -0.66 -2.88 -14.81
C TYR A 163 -1.65 -1.80 -14.41
N ALA A 164 -1.74 -0.70 -15.14
CA ALA A 164 -2.78 0.30 -14.93
C ALA A 164 -4.20 -0.28 -15.14
N ALA A 165 -4.34 -1.24 -16.06
CA ALA A 165 -5.60 -1.95 -16.28
C ALA A 165 -6.02 -2.89 -15.12
N PHE A 166 -5.11 -3.20 -14.18
CA PHE A 166 -5.45 -3.98 -12.99
C PHE A 166 -6.28 -3.19 -11.99
N VAL A 167 -6.16 -1.86 -12.00
CA VAL A 167 -6.95 -1.00 -11.14
C VAL A 167 -8.39 -1.02 -11.61
N ILE A 168 -9.22 -1.70 -10.83
CA ILE A 168 -10.66 -1.71 -11.08
C ILE A 168 -11.19 -0.34 -10.69
N VAL A 169 -11.60 0.41 -11.69
CA VAL A 169 -12.36 1.63 -11.49
C VAL A 169 -13.68 1.25 -10.77
N ASN A 170 -13.79 1.66 -9.52
CA ASN A 170 -15.02 1.63 -8.75
C ASN A 170 -15.80 0.30 -8.67
N LYS A 171 -15.28 -0.68 -7.99
CA LYS A 171 -16.20 -1.34 -7.06
C LYS A 171 -16.31 -0.40 -5.86
N GLY A 172 -17.47 0.20 -5.69
CA GLY A 172 -17.77 1.00 -4.51
C GLY A 172 -17.21 0.28 -3.29
N PHE A 173 -16.64 1.05 -2.36
CA PHE A 173 -15.93 0.53 -1.20
C PHE A 173 -16.59 -0.75 -0.71
N ALA A 174 -15.80 -1.81 -0.60
CA ALA A 174 -16.30 -3.08 -0.11
C ALA A 174 -17.10 -2.78 1.16
N THR A 175 -18.31 -3.25 1.17
CA THR A 175 -19.16 -3.19 2.35
C THR A 175 -18.38 -3.86 3.47
N GLY A 176 -17.78 -3.09 4.36
CA GLY A 176 -17.25 -3.60 5.61
C GLY A 176 -18.41 -4.23 6.36
N LYS A 177 -18.17 -5.25 7.13
CA LYS A 177 -19.16 -5.76 8.09
C LYS A 177 -18.85 -5.14 9.45
N ASP A 178 -19.88 -4.65 10.14
CA ASP A 178 -19.77 -4.28 11.53
C ASP A 178 -19.60 -5.54 12.43
N ARG A 179 -19.42 -5.31 13.73
CA ARG A 179 -19.24 -6.37 14.72
C ARG A 179 -20.43 -7.36 14.76
N ASP A 180 -21.58 -6.94 14.29
CA ASP A 180 -22.83 -7.70 14.26
C ASP A 180 -23.07 -8.37 12.90
N GLY A 181 -22.14 -8.24 11.97
CA GLY A 181 -22.19 -8.83 10.63
C GLY A 181 -23.00 -8.04 9.61
N ASN A 182 -23.47 -6.83 9.92
CA ASN A 182 -24.20 -5.98 9.01
C ASN A 182 -23.26 -5.28 8.03
N SER A 183 -23.67 -5.11 6.79
CA SER A 183 -22.90 -4.39 5.78
C SER A 183 -22.87 -2.89 6.08
N ILE A 184 -21.66 -2.34 6.26
CA ILE A 184 -21.45 -0.90 6.40
C ILE A 184 -21.27 -0.29 5.01
N ASP A 185 -22.18 0.56 4.60
CA ASP A 185 -22.03 1.36 3.38
C ASP A 185 -21.17 2.60 3.68
N ILE A 186 -19.86 2.49 3.41
CA ILE A 186 -18.89 3.56 3.63
C ILE A 186 -19.17 4.78 2.73
N ASN A 187 -19.92 4.64 1.65
CA ASN A 187 -20.32 5.77 0.82
C ASN A 187 -21.25 6.75 1.55
N ARG A 188 -21.98 6.29 2.56
CA ARG A 188 -22.80 7.16 3.43
C ARG A 188 -21.97 8.06 4.37
N LEU A 189 -20.70 7.78 4.57
CA LEU A 189 -19.83 8.63 5.40
C LEU A 189 -19.18 9.78 4.59
N ARG A 190 -19.50 9.88 3.30
CA ARG A 190 -19.00 10.94 2.40
C ARG A 190 -20.01 12.06 2.10
N SER A 191 -21.23 11.95 2.61
CA SER A 191 -22.25 12.98 2.48
C SER A 191 -22.25 13.97 3.64
#